data_81b04d56bd1334bc8fd1029dfcd56e6f
#
_entry.id   81b04d56bd1334bc8fd1029dfcd56e6f
#
_cell.length_a   1.000
_cell.length_b   1.000
_cell.length_c   1.000
_cell.angle_alpha   90.00
_cell.angle_beta   90.00
_cell.angle_gamma   90.00
#
_symmetry.space_group_name_H-M   'P 1'
#
loop_
_entity.id
_entity.type
_entity.pdbx_description
1 polymer ?
#
loop_
_entity_poly.entity_id
_entity_poly.type
_entity_poly.pdbx_seq_one_letter_code
_entity_poly.pdbx_strand_id
1 'polypeptide(L)'
;MLLVNNISAYDTPVILVFGDSLSAGYGIDIEDSWPTLLQKQLDNEDYEYQVINTSISGETTEGGINRIEIALKTFNPELLILELGGNDGLRGFPPKLIKANLERIINTCKNNGTNVVLLGIRIPMNYGQRYTRTFEKIYREIAHELSVPWIAFFMDGVAQNSNLMQNDGIHPNAAAQPRLLENIWPAIQSIINKEKALTTQLRE
;
A
#
# COMPACT_ATOMS: atom_id res chain seq x y z
N MET A 1 24.83 22.90 -22.59
CA MET A 1 24.48 21.94 -21.54
C MET A 1 23.07 21.45 -21.87
N LEU A 2 22.98 20.26 -22.49
CA LEU A 2 21.71 19.68 -22.90
C LEU A 2 21.03 19.12 -21.63
N LEU A 3 19.89 19.69 -21.27
CA LEU A 3 18.98 19.10 -20.27
C LEU A 3 18.43 17.81 -20.90
N VAL A 4 18.92 16.68 -20.46
CA VAL A 4 18.29 15.38 -20.75
C VAL A 4 17.01 15.35 -19.93
N ASN A 5 15.89 15.73 -20.55
CA ASN A 5 14.58 15.39 -19.99
C ASN A 5 14.51 13.86 -19.96
N ASN A 6 14.56 13.26 -18.78
CA ASN A 6 14.14 11.88 -18.59
C ASN A 6 12.64 11.84 -18.91
N ILE A 7 12.30 11.44 -20.13
CA ILE A 7 10.92 11.09 -20.48
C ILE A 7 10.59 9.90 -19.62
N SER A 8 9.65 10.08 -18.67
CA SER A 8 9.06 8.98 -17.94
C SER A 8 8.48 7.98 -18.95
N ALA A 9 8.63 6.70 -18.71
CA ALA A 9 8.04 5.66 -19.56
C ALA A 9 6.49 5.73 -19.55
N TYR A 10 5.93 6.53 -18.65
CA TYR A 10 4.49 6.78 -18.48
C TYR A 10 4.24 8.27 -18.56
N ASP A 11 3.45 8.73 -19.53
CA ASP A 11 2.97 10.11 -19.61
C ASP A 11 1.96 10.41 -18.48
N THR A 12 1.29 9.38 -17.96
CA THR A 12 0.30 9.44 -16.88
C THR A 12 0.99 9.12 -15.54
N PRO A 13 0.78 9.92 -14.47
CA PRO A 13 1.34 9.64 -13.15
C PRO A 13 0.88 8.28 -12.60
N VAL A 14 1.78 7.57 -11.92
CA VAL A 14 1.56 6.21 -11.46
C VAL A 14 1.29 6.16 -9.97
N ILE A 15 0.23 5.42 -9.58
CA ILE A 15 0.02 4.91 -8.24
C ILE A 15 0.47 3.45 -8.21
N LEU A 16 1.54 3.16 -7.47
CA LEU A 16 2.08 1.83 -7.34
C LEU A 16 1.55 1.13 -6.10
N VAL A 17 0.83 0.02 -6.27
CA VAL A 17 0.45 -0.86 -5.15
C VAL A 17 1.57 -1.86 -4.92
N PHE A 18 2.11 -1.86 -3.70
CA PHE A 18 3.26 -2.64 -3.30
C PHE A 18 2.93 -3.40 -2.02
N GLY A 19 2.44 -4.62 -2.19
CA GLY A 19 1.86 -5.41 -1.11
C GLY A 19 2.09 -6.91 -1.24
N ASP A 20 1.32 -7.64 -0.44
CA ASP A 20 1.31 -9.09 -0.43
C ASP A 20 0.01 -9.67 -1.03
N SER A 21 -0.47 -10.79 -0.51
CA SER A 21 -1.67 -11.48 -1.00
C SER A 21 -2.97 -10.66 -0.83
N LEU A 22 -3.03 -9.76 0.16
CA LEU A 22 -4.20 -8.91 0.40
C LEU A 22 -4.41 -7.89 -0.74
N SER A 23 -3.34 -7.53 -1.42
CA SER A 23 -3.35 -6.59 -2.55
C SER A 23 -3.19 -7.29 -3.90
N ALA A 24 -2.61 -8.51 -3.94
CA ALA A 24 -2.43 -9.28 -5.17
C ALA A 24 -3.73 -9.90 -5.71
N GLY A 25 -4.84 -9.83 -4.97
CA GLY A 25 -6.09 -10.48 -5.37
C GLY A 25 -6.07 -12.00 -5.21
N TYR A 26 -5.39 -12.51 -4.18
CA TYR A 26 -5.30 -13.94 -3.92
C TYR A 26 -6.68 -14.59 -3.77
N GLY A 27 -6.93 -15.64 -4.55
CA GLY A 27 -8.15 -16.45 -4.49
C GLY A 27 -9.43 -15.77 -5.02
N ILE A 28 -9.31 -14.63 -5.69
CA ILE A 28 -10.42 -13.93 -6.35
C ILE A 28 -10.06 -13.59 -7.80
N ASP A 29 -11.04 -13.20 -8.58
CA ASP A 29 -10.79 -12.62 -9.90
C ASP A 29 -10.07 -11.26 -9.74
N ILE A 30 -9.04 -11.01 -10.54
CA ILE A 30 -8.26 -9.79 -10.49
C ILE A 30 -9.10 -8.53 -10.76
N GLU A 31 -10.14 -8.67 -11.58
CA GLU A 31 -11.08 -7.60 -11.92
C GLU A 31 -11.91 -7.13 -10.72
N ASP A 32 -12.07 -7.99 -9.71
CA ASP A 32 -12.76 -7.67 -8.46
C ASP A 32 -11.82 -7.13 -7.39
N SER A 33 -10.49 -7.19 -7.60
CA SER A 33 -9.51 -6.78 -6.60
C SER A 33 -9.57 -5.27 -6.31
N TRP A 34 -9.30 -4.87 -5.07
CA TRP A 34 -9.34 -3.46 -4.68
C TRP A 34 -8.39 -2.56 -5.49
N PRO A 35 -7.21 -3.01 -5.98
CA PRO A 35 -6.40 -2.17 -6.87
C PRO A 35 -7.06 -1.92 -8.22
N THR A 36 -7.77 -2.92 -8.77
CA THR A 36 -8.56 -2.73 -10.00
C THR A 36 -9.76 -1.81 -9.75
N LEU A 37 -10.43 -1.96 -8.60
CA LEU A 37 -11.51 -1.05 -8.22
C LEU A 37 -11.00 0.38 -7.98
N LEU A 38 -9.79 0.55 -7.47
CA LEU A 38 -9.15 1.87 -7.34
C LEU A 38 -8.97 2.55 -8.69
N GLN A 39 -8.50 1.82 -9.71
CA GLN A 39 -8.41 2.37 -11.07
C GLN A 39 -9.78 2.82 -11.57
N LYS A 40 -10.79 1.96 -11.44
CA LYS A 40 -12.16 2.30 -11.85
C LYS A 40 -12.70 3.55 -11.15
N GLN A 41 -12.37 3.72 -9.87
CA GLN A 41 -12.79 4.90 -9.11
C GLN A 41 -12.06 6.17 -9.56
N LEU A 42 -10.76 6.09 -9.82
CA LEU A 42 -9.98 7.21 -10.36
C LEU A 42 -10.53 7.67 -11.71
N ASP A 43 -10.83 6.70 -12.60
CA ASP A 43 -11.41 6.99 -13.92
C ASP A 43 -12.79 7.65 -13.80
N ASN A 44 -13.64 7.19 -12.88
CA ASN A 44 -14.98 7.74 -12.65
C ASN A 44 -14.98 9.15 -12.04
N GLU A 45 -13.91 9.53 -11.34
CA GLU A 45 -13.74 10.85 -10.71
C GLU A 45 -12.81 11.77 -11.51
N ASP A 46 -12.49 11.42 -12.78
CA ASP A 46 -11.64 12.19 -13.70
C ASP A 46 -10.24 12.50 -13.13
N TYR A 47 -9.66 11.53 -12.39
CA TYR A 47 -8.25 11.58 -12.00
C TYR A 47 -7.39 10.88 -13.04
N GLU A 48 -6.46 11.60 -13.65
CA GLU A 48 -5.50 11.07 -14.62
C GLU A 48 -4.35 10.34 -13.92
N TYR A 49 -4.61 9.15 -13.38
CA TYR A 49 -3.62 8.26 -12.75
C TYR A 49 -3.70 6.85 -13.29
N GLN A 50 -2.56 6.18 -13.39
CA GLN A 50 -2.49 4.76 -13.68
C GLN A 50 -2.17 3.97 -12.41
N VAL A 51 -3.01 2.99 -12.05
CA VAL A 51 -2.73 2.06 -10.95
C VAL A 51 -1.94 0.86 -11.49
N ILE A 52 -0.75 0.65 -10.93
CA ILE A 52 0.08 -0.52 -11.22
C ILE A 52 0.17 -1.35 -9.94
N ASN A 53 -0.28 -2.60 -10.00
CA ASN A 53 -0.21 -3.52 -8.89
C ASN A 53 1.00 -4.45 -9.04
N THR A 54 1.98 -4.31 -8.15
CA THR A 54 3.18 -5.14 -8.09
C THR A 54 3.21 -6.01 -6.83
N SER A 55 2.06 -6.27 -6.23
CA SER A 55 1.94 -7.11 -5.03
C SER A 55 2.21 -8.57 -5.33
N ILE A 56 2.85 -9.26 -4.39
CA ILE A 56 3.24 -10.67 -4.54
C ILE A 56 2.71 -11.46 -3.34
N SER A 57 1.87 -12.46 -3.59
CA SER A 57 1.34 -13.32 -2.53
C SER A 57 2.46 -13.99 -1.72
N GLY A 58 2.35 -13.91 -0.38
CA GLY A 58 3.35 -14.45 0.54
C GLY A 58 4.57 -13.56 0.77
N GLU A 59 4.60 -12.35 0.18
CA GLU A 59 5.69 -11.40 0.32
C GLU A 59 5.90 -10.96 1.77
N THR A 60 7.16 -10.79 2.14
CA THR A 60 7.59 -10.27 3.43
C THR A 60 8.19 -8.88 3.29
N THR A 61 8.37 -8.20 4.42
CA THR A 61 9.06 -6.90 4.41
C THR A 61 10.49 -7.00 3.91
N GLU A 62 11.20 -8.12 4.13
CA GLU A 62 12.54 -8.36 3.57
C GLU A 62 12.51 -8.54 2.05
N GLY A 63 11.55 -9.31 1.52
CA GLY A 63 11.35 -9.43 0.08
C GLY A 63 11.02 -8.10 -0.55
N GLY A 64 10.18 -7.27 0.10
CA GLY A 64 9.90 -5.90 -0.32
C GLY A 64 11.15 -5.04 -0.44
N ILE A 65 12.09 -5.09 0.53
CA ILE A 65 13.38 -4.37 0.46
C ILE A 65 14.16 -4.76 -0.79
N ASN A 66 14.17 -6.04 -1.14
CA ASN A 66 14.98 -6.54 -2.26
C ASN A 66 14.49 -6.09 -3.63
N ARG A 67 13.23 -5.65 -3.75
CA ARG A 67 12.64 -5.26 -5.04
C ARG A 67 12.19 -3.79 -5.14
N ILE A 68 12.16 -3.04 -4.03
CA ILE A 68 11.63 -1.66 -4.03
C ILE A 68 12.40 -0.74 -5.00
N GLU A 69 13.73 -0.80 -5.02
CA GLU A 69 14.54 0.07 -5.89
C GLU A 69 14.26 -0.21 -7.38
N ILE A 70 14.10 -1.49 -7.74
CA ILE A 70 13.76 -1.88 -9.11
C ILE A 70 12.36 -1.38 -9.46
N ALA A 71 11.39 -1.53 -8.56
CA ALA A 71 10.02 -1.07 -8.77
C ALA A 71 9.96 0.45 -8.97
N LEU A 72 10.64 1.22 -8.11
CA LEU A 72 10.72 2.68 -8.23
C LEU A 72 11.36 3.11 -9.55
N LYS A 73 12.47 2.48 -9.94
CA LYS A 73 13.16 2.78 -11.20
C LYS A 73 12.32 2.43 -12.42
N THR A 74 11.55 1.34 -12.36
CA THR A 74 10.75 0.84 -13.49
C THR A 74 9.51 1.70 -13.72
N PHE A 75 8.80 2.03 -12.65
CA PHE A 75 7.49 2.66 -12.75
C PHE A 75 7.48 4.15 -12.41
N ASN A 76 8.54 4.67 -11.79
CA ASN A 76 8.66 6.07 -11.35
C ASN A 76 7.37 6.61 -10.70
N PRO A 77 6.82 5.92 -9.65
CA PRO A 77 5.51 6.26 -9.13
C PRO A 77 5.51 7.60 -8.38
N GLU A 78 4.44 8.36 -8.53
CA GLU A 78 4.16 9.55 -7.73
C GLU A 78 3.69 9.17 -6.32
N LEU A 79 2.93 8.07 -6.22
CA LEU A 79 2.41 7.53 -4.98
C LEU A 79 2.65 6.02 -4.90
N LEU A 80 3.16 5.55 -3.77
CA LEU A 80 3.25 4.14 -3.42
C LEU A 80 2.30 3.81 -2.26
N ILE A 81 1.46 2.81 -2.46
CA ILE A 81 0.61 2.24 -1.40
C ILE A 81 1.33 1.02 -0.85
N LEU A 82 1.85 1.13 0.39
CA LEU A 82 2.63 0.08 1.05
C LEU A 82 1.73 -0.78 1.93
N GLU A 83 1.54 -2.04 1.53
CA GLU A 83 0.75 -3.03 2.25
C GLU A 83 1.61 -4.28 2.47
N LEU A 84 2.47 -4.29 3.49
CA LEU A 84 3.38 -5.40 3.83
C LEU A 84 3.52 -5.59 5.34
N GLY A 85 3.95 -6.77 5.73
CA GLY A 85 4.24 -7.17 7.11
C GLY A 85 3.29 -8.22 7.66
N GLY A 86 2.17 -8.49 6.98
CA GLY A 86 1.23 -9.54 7.36
C GLY A 86 1.90 -10.91 7.45
N ASN A 87 2.64 -11.29 6.41
CA ASN A 87 3.38 -12.55 6.36
C ASN A 87 4.49 -12.65 7.41
N ASP A 88 5.20 -11.56 7.67
CA ASP A 88 6.19 -11.50 8.75
C ASP A 88 5.53 -11.75 10.11
N GLY A 89 4.41 -11.07 10.37
CA GLY A 89 3.62 -11.23 11.59
C GLY A 89 3.11 -12.66 11.79
N LEU A 90 2.55 -13.27 10.75
CA LEU A 90 2.06 -14.66 10.76
C LEU A 90 3.19 -15.68 10.93
N ARG A 91 4.42 -15.36 10.52
CA ARG A 91 5.61 -16.19 10.74
C ARG A 91 6.29 -15.92 12.08
N GLY A 92 5.78 -14.98 12.88
CA GLY A 92 6.29 -14.65 14.21
C GLY A 92 7.62 -13.90 14.19
N PHE A 93 7.92 -13.18 13.10
CA PHE A 93 9.16 -12.38 13.02
C PHE A 93 9.16 -11.27 14.06
N PRO A 94 10.33 -10.87 14.57
CA PRO A 94 10.41 -9.81 15.58
C PRO A 94 9.83 -8.49 15.05
N PRO A 95 8.86 -7.84 15.74
CA PRO A 95 8.27 -6.58 15.29
C PRO A 95 9.29 -5.48 15.03
N LYS A 96 10.40 -5.46 15.78
CA LYS A 96 11.50 -4.51 15.55
C LYS A 96 12.14 -4.69 14.17
N LEU A 97 12.26 -5.92 13.67
CA LEU A 97 12.80 -6.20 12.35
C LEU A 97 11.82 -5.73 11.27
N ILE A 98 10.53 -6.06 11.43
CA ILE A 98 9.46 -5.64 10.52
C ILE A 98 9.43 -4.10 10.41
N LYS A 99 9.48 -3.41 11.57
CA LYS A 99 9.55 -1.94 11.62
C LYS A 99 10.73 -1.41 10.81
N ALA A 100 11.94 -1.90 11.08
CA ALA A 100 13.15 -1.44 10.39
C ALA A 100 13.08 -1.66 8.87
N ASN A 101 12.50 -2.77 8.43
CA ASN A 101 12.33 -3.08 7.01
C ASN A 101 11.32 -2.13 6.34
N LEU A 102 10.16 -1.90 6.96
CA LEU A 102 9.16 -0.95 6.46
C LEU A 102 9.71 0.48 6.41
N GLU A 103 10.43 0.92 7.44
CA GLU A 103 11.11 2.23 7.46
C GLU A 103 12.11 2.37 6.32
N ARG A 104 12.87 1.31 6.04
CA ARG A 104 13.82 1.30 4.91
C ARG A 104 13.10 1.45 3.58
N ILE A 105 12.01 0.71 3.35
CA ILE A 105 11.19 0.84 2.12
C ILE A 105 10.67 2.27 1.97
N ILE A 106 10.07 2.83 3.03
CA ILE A 106 9.50 4.18 3.02
C ILE A 106 10.58 5.23 2.74
N ASN A 107 11.74 5.13 3.40
CA ASN A 107 12.83 6.06 3.18
C ASN A 107 13.40 5.98 1.76
N THR A 108 13.47 4.76 1.18
CA THR A 108 13.86 4.59 -0.23
C THR A 108 12.87 5.30 -1.17
N CYS A 109 11.56 5.18 -0.91
CA CYS A 109 10.54 5.90 -1.67
C CYS A 109 10.68 7.42 -1.55
N LYS A 110 10.82 7.94 -0.32
CA LYS A 110 10.98 9.38 -0.07
C LYS A 110 12.22 9.96 -0.73
N ASN A 111 13.33 9.23 -0.71
CA ASN A 111 14.58 9.64 -1.37
C ASN A 111 14.45 9.65 -2.90
N ASN A 112 13.50 8.89 -3.44
CA ASN A 112 13.14 8.90 -4.87
C ASN A 112 12.11 9.97 -5.23
N GLY A 113 11.59 10.72 -4.26
CA GLY A 113 10.52 11.71 -4.47
C GLY A 113 9.11 11.10 -4.53
N THR A 114 8.96 9.82 -4.19
CA THR A 114 7.68 9.11 -4.21
C THR A 114 6.94 9.29 -2.88
N ASN A 115 5.70 9.75 -2.93
CA ASN A 115 4.81 9.78 -1.76
C ASN A 115 4.46 8.36 -1.31
N VAL A 116 4.18 8.16 -0.02
CA VAL A 116 3.83 6.85 0.53
C VAL A 116 2.57 6.94 1.38
N VAL A 117 1.64 5.99 1.20
CA VAL A 117 0.58 5.67 2.17
C VAL A 117 0.89 4.30 2.77
N LEU A 118 0.94 4.21 4.09
CA LEU A 118 1.20 2.97 4.81
C LEU A 118 -0.13 2.34 5.26
N LEU A 119 -0.37 1.09 4.88
CA LEU A 119 -1.55 0.33 5.33
C LEU A 119 -1.21 -0.50 6.57
N GLY A 120 -1.87 -0.20 7.69
CA GLY A 120 -1.71 -0.92 8.94
C GLY A 120 -2.39 -2.29 8.87
N ILE A 121 -1.68 -3.30 9.36
CA ILE A 121 -2.12 -4.70 9.39
C ILE A 121 -2.27 -5.14 10.85
N ARG A 122 -3.23 -6.02 11.11
CA ARG A 122 -3.39 -6.75 12.37
C ARG A 122 -3.30 -8.23 12.11
N ILE A 123 -2.70 -8.95 13.04
CA ILE A 123 -2.64 -10.40 13.02
C ILE A 123 -3.57 -11.00 14.09
N PRO A 124 -4.02 -12.25 13.91
CA PRO A 124 -4.95 -12.89 14.84
C PRO A 124 -4.40 -12.93 16.28
N MET A 125 -5.31 -12.80 17.27
CA MET A 125 -4.95 -12.72 18.70
C MET A 125 -4.33 -13.99 19.27
N ASN A 126 -4.49 -15.14 18.61
CA ASN A 126 -3.90 -16.42 18.99
C ASN A 126 -2.35 -16.45 18.90
N TYR A 127 -1.74 -15.45 18.27
CA TYR A 127 -0.28 -15.24 18.27
C TYR A 127 0.24 -14.65 19.60
N GLY A 128 -0.66 -14.40 20.56
CA GLY A 128 -0.35 -13.89 21.89
C GLY A 128 -0.44 -12.36 21.98
N GLN A 129 -1.14 -11.90 23.02
CA GLN A 129 -1.53 -10.50 23.18
C GLN A 129 -0.33 -9.51 23.17
N ARG A 130 0.81 -9.92 23.76
CA ARG A 130 2.01 -9.07 23.78
C ARG A 130 2.57 -8.86 22.38
N TYR A 131 2.64 -9.93 21.61
CA TYR A 131 3.18 -9.89 20.25
C TYR A 131 2.26 -9.08 19.31
N THR A 132 0.96 -9.40 19.31
CA THR A 132 -0.02 -8.74 18.43
C THR A 132 -0.11 -7.24 18.68
N ARG A 133 -0.12 -6.80 19.96
CA ARG A 133 -0.09 -5.36 20.29
C ARG A 133 1.19 -4.68 19.86
N THR A 134 2.35 -5.34 20.01
CA THR A 134 3.62 -4.76 19.58
C THR A 134 3.68 -4.67 18.05
N PHE A 135 3.19 -5.71 17.37
CA PHE A 135 3.11 -5.73 15.90
C PHE A 135 2.21 -4.60 15.37
N GLU A 136 1.00 -4.45 15.88
CA GLU A 136 0.08 -3.39 15.46
C GLU A 136 0.67 -1.98 15.71
N LYS A 137 1.38 -1.80 16.82
CA LYS A 137 1.94 -0.51 17.23
C LYS A 137 3.00 0.02 16.25
N ILE A 138 3.77 -0.86 15.57
CA ILE A 138 4.85 -0.42 14.69
C ILE A 138 4.35 0.46 13.53
N TYR A 139 3.17 0.19 12.97
CA TYR A 139 2.63 0.99 11.85
C TYR A 139 2.36 2.43 12.28
N ARG A 140 1.77 2.63 13.45
CA ARG A 140 1.56 3.97 14.02
C ARG A 140 2.88 4.69 14.30
N GLU A 141 3.86 3.97 14.86
CA GLU A 141 5.18 4.52 15.16
C GLU A 141 5.87 4.98 13.87
N ILE A 142 5.91 4.13 12.83
CA ILE A 142 6.48 4.45 11.53
C ILE A 142 5.80 5.69 10.92
N ALA A 143 4.47 5.70 10.90
CA ALA A 143 3.70 6.80 10.33
C ALA A 143 4.03 8.14 11.00
N HIS A 144 4.18 8.13 12.33
CA HIS A 144 4.51 9.30 13.12
C HIS A 144 5.97 9.75 12.92
N GLU A 145 6.92 8.80 13.04
CA GLU A 145 8.35 9.06 12.95
C GLU A 145 8.76 9.54 11.56
N LEU A 146 8.15 8.97 10.51
CA LEU A 146 8.45 9.32 9.13
C LEU A 146 7.48 10.33 8.52
N SER A 147 6.47 10.79 9.28
CA SER A 147 5.45 11.73 8.81
C SER A 147 4.79 11.28 7.49
N VAL A 148 4.34 10.03 7.43
CA VAL A 148 3.62 9.48 6.28
C VAL A 148 2.15 9.24 6.61
N PRO A 149 1.22 9.52 5.69
CA PRO A 149 -0.18 9.12 5.80
C PRO A 149 -0.29 7.61 6.03
N TRP A 150 -1.24 7.19 6.87
CA TRP A 150 -1.45 5.79 7.15
C TRP A 150 -2.90 5.46 7.46
N ILE A 151 -3.26 4.21 7.22
CA ILE A 151 -4.54 3.62 7.58
C ILE A 151 -4.30 2.72 8.80
N ALA A 152 -5.00 2.97 9.90
CA ALA A 152 -4.77 2.25 11.15
C ALA A 152 -5.03 0.75 11.06
N PHE A 153 -6.01 0.35 10.27
CA PHE A 153 -6.30 -1.04 9.97
C PHE A 153 -6.93 -1.17 8.57
N PHE A 154 -6.17 -1.71 7.64
CA PHE A 154 -6.59 -1.86 6.24
C PHE A 154 -7.88 -2.69 6.09
N MET A 155 -8.01 -3.77 6.86
CA MET A 155 -9.15 -4.68 6.81
C MET A 155 -10.29 -4.31 7.79
N ASP A 156 -10.43 -3.03 8.16
CA ASP A 156 -11.48 -2.60 9.07
C ASP A 156 -12.87 -2.82 8.45
N GLY A 157 -13.76 -3.44 9.26
CA GLY A 157 -15.09 -3.86 8.78
C GLY A 157 -15.10 -5.15 7.94
N VAL A 158 -13.93 -5.71 7.62
CA VAL A 158 -13.77 -6.94 6.80
C VAL A 158 -13.34 -8.13 7.65
N ALA A 159 -12.22 -8.02 8.37
CA ALA A 159 -11.56 -9.15 9.03
C ALA A 159 -12.42 -9.91 10.05
N GLN A 160 -13.42 -9.26 10.63
CA GLN A 160 -14.33 -9.87 11.63
C GLN A 160 -15.65 -10.35 11.04
N ASN A 161 -15.86 -10.16 9.75
CA ASN A 161 -17.07 -10.58 9.05
C ASN A 161 -16.78 -11.80 8.18
N SER A 162 -17.21 -12.98 8.62
CA SER A 162 -16.98 -14.24 7.91
C SER A 162 -17.56 -14.27 6.49
N ASN A 163 -18.59 -13.45 6.19
CA ASN A 163 -19.15 -13.34 4.84
C ASN A 163 -18.23 -12.58 3.87
N LEU A 164 -17.25 -11.85 4.38
CA LEU A 164 -16.26 -11.08 3.62
C LEU A 164 -14.89 -11.77 3.55
N MET A 165 -14.74 -12.91 4.22
CA MET A 165 -13.49 -13.68 4.26
C MET A 165 -13.60 -14.96 3.45
N GLN A 166 -12.47 -15.42 2.91
CA GLN A 166 -12.35 -16.75 2.33
C GLN A 166 -12.35 -17.82 3.43
N ASN A 167 -12.48 -19.08 3.05
CA ASN A 167 -12.53 -20.21 4.00
C ASN A 167 -11.29 -20.38 4.87
N ASP A 168 -10.17 -19.78 4.48
CA ASP A 168 -8.93 -19.80 5.26
C ASP A 168 -8.93 -18.82 6.46
N GLY A 169 -9.92 -17.90 6.52
CA GLY A 169 -10.06 -16.90 7.57
C GLY A 169 -8.95 -15.84 7.60
N ILE A 170 -8.14 -15.76 6.54
CA ILE A 170 -7.01 -14.83 6.41
C ILE A 170 -7.26 -13.85 5.26
N HIS A 171 -7.69 -14.35 4.11
CA HIS A 171 -7.85 -13.55 2.91
C HIS A 171 -9.29 -13.05 2.73
N PRO A 172 -9.47 -11.76 2.37
CA PRO A 172 -10.78 -11.23 1.98
C PRO A 172 -11.26 -11.89 0.67
N ASN A 173 -12.57 -12.07 0.54
CA ASN A 173 -13.17 -12.52 -0.71
C ASN A 173 -13.52 -11.34 -1.65
N ALA A 174 -14.11 -11.61 -2.81
CA ALA A 174 -14.49 -10.58 -3.79
C ALA A 174 -15.48 -9.55 -3.20
N ALA A 175 -16.43 -9.99 -2.36
CA ALA A 175 -17.41 -9.09 -1.73
C ALA A 175 -16.79 -8.09 -0.74
N ALA A 176 -15.58 -8.36 -0.25
CA ALA A 176 -14.87 -7.48 0.66
C ALA A 176 -14.12 -6.33 -0.03
N GLN A 177 -13.80 -6.48 -1.32
CA GLN A 177 -12.87 -5.59 -2.01
C GLN A 177 -13.36 -4.13 -2.09
N PRO A 178 -14.65 -3.85 -2.31
CA PRO A 178 -15.15 -2.46 -2.22
C PRO A 178 -14.91 -1.83 -0.85
N ARG A 179 -15.09 -2.61 0.25
CA ARG A 179 -14.85 -2.09 1.60
C ARG A 179 -13.37 -1.81 1.86
N LEU A 180 -12.46 -2.63 1.32
CA LEU A 180 -11.03 -2.36 1.40
C LEU A 180 -10.68 -1.04 0.69
N LEU A 181 -11.25 -0.80 -0.49
CA LEU A 181 -11.08 0.46 -1.20
C LEU A 181 -11.64 1.65 -0.40
N GLU A 182 -12.83 1.54 0.16
CA GLU A 182 -13.42 2.58 1.02
C GLU A 182 -12.52 2.96 2.18
N ASN A 183 -11.83 1.99 2.79
CA ASN A 183 -10.94 2.23 3.92
C ASN A 183 -9.70 3.07 3.55
N ILE A 184 -9.23 3.00 2.30
CA ILE A 184 -8.01 3.69 1.87
C ILE A 184 -8.27 4.94 1.02
N TRP A 185 -9.43 5.01 0.35
CA TRP A 185 -9.75 6.07 -0.60
C TRP A 185 -9.55 7.49 -0.05
N PRO A 186 -10.01 7.85 1.17
CA PRO A 186 -9.84 9.20 1.69
C PRO A 186 -8.37 9.64 1.81
N ALA A 187 -7.47 8.71 2.13
CA ALA A 187 -6.04 9.02 2.22
C ALA A 187 -5.42 9.24 0.84
N ILE A 188 -5.76 8.38 -0.13
CA ILE A 188 -5.30 8.51 -1.51
C ILE A 188 -5.80 9.83 -2.09
N GLN A 189 -7.10 10.10 -2.03
CA GLN A 189 -7.73 11.31 -2.55
C GLN A 189 -7.09 12.58 -1.97
N SER A 190 -6.79 12.58 -0.65
CA SER A 190 -6.12 13.73 -0.01
C SER A 190 -4.73 14.01 -0.60
N ILE A 191 -3.98 12.97 -0.98
CA ILE A 191 -2.63 13.12 -1.54
C ILE A 191 -2.72 13.61 -2.98
N ILE A 192 -3.49 12.95 -3.83
CA ILE A 192 -3.58 13.31 -5.25
C ILE A 192 -4.15 14.73 -5.45
N ASN A 193 -5.07 15.16 -4.58
CA ASN A 193 -5.59 16.54 -4.61
C ASN A 193 -4.53 17.57 -4.22
N LYS A 194 -3.63 17.28 -3.30
CA LYS A 194 -2.51 18.15 -2.94
C LYS A 194 -1.52 18.28 -4.10
N GLU A 195 -1.17 17.17 -4.75
CA GLU A 195 -0.27 17.16 -5.90
C GLU A 195 -0.86 17.97 -7.08
N LYS A 196 -2.16 17.78 -7.35
CA LYS A 196 -2.87 18.56 -8.39
C LYS A 196 -2.84 20.07 -8.10
N ALA A 197 -3.04 20.48 -6.84
CA ALA A 197 -2.98 21.89 -6.45
C ALA A 197 -1.55 22.47 -6.60
N LEU A 198 -0.51 21.73 -6.21
CA LEU A 198 0.88 22.15 -6.36
C LEU A 198 1.28 22.31 -7.83
N THR A 199 0.87 21.36 -8.68
CA THR A 199 1.16 21.40 -10.12
C THR A 199 0.49 22.58 -10.81
N THR A 200 -0.72 22.96 -10.39
CA THR A 200 -1.44 24.13 -10.91
C THR A 200 -0.72 25.43 -10.54
N GLN A 201 -0.29 25.58 -9.29
CA GLN A 201 0.44 26.78 -8.81
C GLN A 201 1.81 26.99 -9.50
N LEU A 202 2.46 25.93 -9.96
CA LEU A 202 3.74 26.02 -10.67
C LEU A 202 3.61 26.37 -12.16
N ARG A 203 2.39 26.33 -12.70
CA ARG A 203 2.09 26.68 -14.11
C ARG A 203 1.58 28.12 -14.30
N GLU A 204 1.22 28.78 -13.21
CA GLU A 204 0.84 30.21 -13.15
C GLU A 204 2.07 31.09 -12.86
#